data_805ae63b768edf9424ed4a46b64d1eb5
#
_entry.id   805ae63b768edf9424ed4a46b64d1eb5
#
_cell.length_a   1.000
_cell.length_b   1.000
_cell.length_c   1.000
_cell.angle_alpha   90.00
_cell.angle_beta   90.00
_cell.angle_gamma   90.00
#
_symmetry.space_group_name_H-M   'P 1'
#
loop_
_entity.id
_entity.type
_entity.pdbx_description
1 polymer ?
#
loop_
_entity_poly.entity_id
_entity_poly.type
_entity_poly.pdbx_seq_one_letter_code
_entity_poly.pdbx_strand_id
1 'polypeptide(L)'
;MSRRLVLLLSIACGVAVANIYFPQAISPLIAKDLHVSAASAAVVVTCAQLGYAAGIFLLVPLGDRLRHRGLITTLLLITCAGLVLAGTASSLPVLAVASSLVGLTTVVPQILIPMAAGLTEPERRGAVTGTLLSGLIGGILLARTFSGTLGQWLSWRAPYLVAAGLALVLTLAMAAALPHTKPSTGQRYPALLGATLHLLRSEPLLRRSCQYQILVFAAFSAAWTALALFITGPAYNLGTPTVGVLALVGAGSMFATPIAGRRSDRRGPDTVNLVCLLGAIAAAAVLLTGRLGGAAGLIGLGAGMLLLDVAMQSGQVANQARIFALRPEARARLNTAYMTCAFLGGSAGSWLGVHAYSVFGWNGVCGLVALLAGLALLRHVLRGRLVTAAEAPVAAPAGADGVPAGR
;
A
#
# COMPACT_ATOMS: atom_id res chain seq x y z
N MET A 1 -1.52 -21.24 -18.34
CA MET A 1 -1.42 -21.70 -16.93
C MET A 1 -2.65 -22.48 -16.50
N SER A 2 -2.51 -23.53 -15.63
CA SER A 2 -3.67 -24.25 -15.07
C SER A 2 -4.43 -23.40 -14.06
N ARG A 3 -5.76 -23.62 -13.95
CA ARG A 3 -6.60 -22.90 -12.94
C ARG A 3 -6.12 -23.13 -11.52
N ARG A 4 -5.63 -24.35 -11.20
CA ARG A 4 -5.10 -24.69 -9.87
C ARG A 4 -3.86 -23.86 -9.51
N LEU A 5 -2.95 -23.68 -10.47
CA LEU A 5 -1.75 -22.87 -10.25
C LEU A 5 -2.12 -21.38 -10.03
N VAL A 6 -3.04 -20.84 -10.84
CA VAL A 6 -3.50 -19.45 -10.68
C VAL A 6 -4.12 -19.22 -9.28
N LEU A 7 -4.94 -20.15 -8.80
CA LEU A 7 -5.53 -20.09 -7.47
C LEU A 7 -4.45 -20.17 -6.37
N LEU A 8 -3.49 -21.08 -6.50
CA LEU A 8 -2.37 -21.20 -5.55
C LEU A 8 -1.55 -19.90 -5.48
N LEU A 9 -1.23 -19.29 -6.64
CA LEU A 9 -0.51 -18.01 -6.70
C LEU A 9 -1.33 -16.87 -6.09
N SER A 10 -2.65 -16.87 -6.29
CA SER A 10 -3.56 -15.88 -5.69
C SER A 10 -3.58 -15.98 -4.16
N ILE A 11 -3.67 -17.20 -3.61
CA ILE A 11 -3.59 -17.46 -2.18
C ILE A 11 -2.21 -17.02 -1.64
N ALA A 12 -1.14 -17.36 -2.34
CA ALA A 12 0.22 -16.96 -1.94
C ALA A 12 0.39 -15.43 -1.91
N CYS A 13 -0.19 -14.72 -2.87
CA CYS A 13 -0.21 -13.24 -2.84
C CYS A 13 -0.93 -12.70 -1.60
N GLY A 14 -2.08 -13.27 -1.26
CA GLY A 14 -2.87 -12.85 -0.10
C GLY A 14 -2.16 -13.14 1.22
N VAL A 15 -1.70 -14.37 1.42
CA VAL A 15 -1.01 -14.76 2.67
C VAL A 15 0.29 -13.98 2.85
N ALA A 16 1.08 -13.80 1.78
CA ALA A 16 2.33 -13.06 1.90
C ALA A 16 2.08 -11.59 2.27
N VAL A 17 1.18 -10.88 1.58
CA VAL A 17 0.93 -9.46 1.87
C VAL A 17 0.29 -9.22 3.23
N ALA A 18 -0.49 -10.17 3.74
CA ALA A 18 -1.17 -10.07 5.03
C ALA A 18 -0.20 -9.80 6.20
N ASN A 19 1.00 -10.38 6.14
CA ASN A 19 2.01 -10.29 7.19
C ASN A 19 2.39 -8.85 7.57
N ILE A 20 2.33 -7.91 6.62
CA ILE A 20 2.69 -6.50 6.84
C ILE A 20 1.63 -5.78 7.69
N TYR A 21 0.39 -6.26 7.65
CA TYR A 21 -0.75 -5.58 8.25
C TYR A 21 -1.15 -6.14 9.62
N PHE A 22 -0.59 -7.28 10.06
CA PHE A 22 -0.87 -7.84 11.37
C PHE A 22 -0.61 -6.86 12.51
N PRO A 23 0.55 -6.16 12.56
CA PRO A 23 0.85 -5.28 13.68
C PRO A 23 -0.15 -4.14 13.85
N GLN A 24 -0.83 -3.71 12.77
CA GLN A 24 -1.79 -2.60 12.84
C GLN A 24 -2.97 -2.89 13.79
N ALA A 25 -3.47 -4.13 13.81
CA ALA A 25 -4.58 -4.50 14.66
C ALA A 25 -4.15 -4.93 16.09
N ILE A 26 -2.97 -5.55 16.22
CA ILE A 26 -2.52 -6.16 17.48
C ILE A 26 -1.54 -5.30 18.28
N SER A 27 -1.15 -4.13 17.79
CA SER A 27 -0.22 -3.22 18.51
C SER A 27 -0.64 -2.89 19.95
N PRO A 28 -1.95 -2.72 20.29
CA PRO A 28 -2.36 -2.53 21.68
C PRO A 28 -2.10 -3.76 22.58
N LEU A 29 -2.26 -4.98 22.03
CA LEU A 29 -1.97 -6.21 22.75
C LEU A 29 -0.47 -6.40 22.99
N ILE A 30 0.36 -6.02 21.99
CA ILE A 30 1.83 -6.00 22.12
C ILE A 30 2.25 -5.04 23.22
N ALA A 31 1.68 -3.83 23.24
CA ALA A 31 1.97 -2.83 24.27
C ALA A 31 1.70 -3.34 25.67
N LYS A 32 0.55 -4.01 25.87
CA LYS A 32 0.14 -4.56 27.15
C LYS A 32 1.05 -5.71 27.63
N ASP A 33 1.39 -6.65 26.73
CA ASP A 33 2.16 -7.85 27.08
C ASP A 33 3.65 -7.53 27.32
N LEU A 34 4.23 -6.66 26.51
CA LEU A 34 5.65 -6.24 26.63
C LEU A 34 5.85 -5.09 27.61
N HIS A 35 4.79 -4.60 28.28
CA HIS A 35 4.83 -3.48 29.22
C HIS A 35 5.49 -2.21 28.65
N VAL A 36 5.21 -1.89 27.39
CA VAL A 36 5.72 -0.70 26.69
C VAL A 36 4.57 0.25 26.37
N SER A 37 4.91 1.51 26.04
CA SER A 37 3.89 2.46 25.61
C SER A 37 3.24 2.02 24.29
N ALA A 38 1.97 2.40 24.09
CA ALA A 38 1.26 2.15 22.84
C ALA A 38 2.00 2.74 21.62
N ALA A 39 2.61 3.92 21.80
CA ALA A 39 3.44 4.56 20.78
C ALA A 39 4.68 3.70 20.43
N SER A 40 5.35 3.15 21.44
CA SER A 40 6.49 2.25 21.21
C SER A 40 6.09 0.98 20.49
N ALA A 41 4.98 0.34 20.88
CA ALA A 41 4.49 -0.87 20.23
C ALA A 41 4.14 -0.63 18.74
N ALA A 42 3.59 0.53 18.41
CA ALA A 42 3.24 0.87 17.03
C ALA A 42 4.47 1.07 16.12
N VAL A 43 5.68 1.21 16.66
CA VAL A 43 6.93 1.22 15.87
C VAL A 43 7.08 -0.09 15.06
N VAL A 44 6.51 -1.20 15.55
CA VAL A 44 6.51 -2.47 14.83
C VAL A 44 5.82 -2.36 13.46
N VAL A 45 4.73 -1.59 13.36
CA VAL A 45 4.04 -1.30 12.09
C VAL A 45 4.96 -0.54 11.14
N THR A 46 5.61 0.50 11.66
CA THR A 46 6.57 1.32 10.91
C THR A 46 7.72 0.47 10.38
N CYS A 47 8.29 -0.39 11.23
CA CYS A 47 9.38 -1.30 10.87
C CYS A 47 8.97 -2.31 9.78
N ALA A 48 7.77 -2.91 9.89
CA ALA A 48 7.26 -3.84 8.88
C ALA A 48 7.08 -3.15 7.52
N GLN A 49 6.51 -1.95 7.48
CA GLN A 49 6.30 -1.20 6.24
C GLN A 49 7.61 -0.67 5.64
N LEU A 50 8.56 -0.23 6.46
CA LEU A 50 9.88 0.20 6.01
C LEU A 50 10.67 -0.99 5.44
N GLY A 51 10.61 -2.15 6.10
CA GLY A 51 11.14 -3.41 5.59
C GLY A 51 10.56 -3.74 4.23
N TYR A 52 9.24 -3.62 4.06
CA TYR A 52 8.57 -3.90 2.79
C TYR A 52 8.97 -2.92 1.68
N ALA A 53 9.09 -1.63 1.98
CA ALA A 53 9.61 -0.64 1.04
C ALA A 53 11.04 -1.00 0.58
N ALA A 54 11.92 -1.36 1.52
CA ALA A 54 13.27 -1.82 1.23
C ALA A 54 13.26 -3.11 0.39
N GLY A 55 12.38 -4.06 0.72
CA GLY A 55 12.22 -5.31 -0.01
C GLY A 55 11.76 -5.10 -1.45
N ILE A 56 10.78 -4.21 -1.67
CA ILE A 56 10.33 -3.86 -3.03
C ILE A 56 11.51 -3.29 -3.83
N PHE A 57 12.26 -2.36 -3.26
CA PHE A 57 13.38 -1.72 -3.96
C PHE A 57 14.54 -2.68 -4.21
N LEU A 58 14.92 -3.48 -3.21
CA LEU A 58 16.10 -4.34 -3.27
C LEU A 58 15.80 -5.73 -3.84
N LEU A 59 14.71 -6.39 -3.46
CA LEU A 59 14.50 -7.81 -3.78
C LEU A 59 13.64 -8.04 -5.01
N VAL A 60 12.69 -7.16 -5.34
CA VAL A 60 11.84 -7.34 -6.53
C VAL A 60 12.67 -7.32 -7.83
N PRO A 61 13.68 -6.44 -8.03
CA PRO A 61 14.52 -6.49 -9.23
C PRO A 61 15.35 -7.77 -9.38
N LEU A 62 15.55 -8.54 -8.31
CA LEU A 62 16.17 -9.86 -8.40
C LEU A 62 15.32 -10.87 -9.16
N GLY A 63 14.00 -10.66 -9.25
CA GLY A 63 13.09 -11.46 -10.06
C GLY A 63 13.44 -11.45 -11.54
N ASP A 64 14.01 -10.37 -12.06
CA ASP A 64 14.47 -10.28 -13.45
C ASP A 64 15.78 -11.07 -13.70
N ARG A 65 16.58 -11.29 -12.66
CA ARG A 65 17.92 -11.87 -12.75
C ARG A 65 18.02 -13.31 -12.27
N LEU A 66 17.16 -13.70 -11.34
CA LEU A 66 17.19 -15.03 -10.74
C LEU A 66 16.02 -15.89 -11.24
N ARG A 67 16.16 -17.21 -11.08
CA ARG A 67 15.06 -18.14 -11.34
C ARG A 67 13.95 -17.90 -10.31
N HIS A 68 12.74 -17.54 -10.76
CA HIS A 68 11.62 -17.20 -9.90
C HIS A 68 11.33 -18.23 -8.81
N ARG A 69 11.36 -19.54 -9.16
CA ARG A 69 11.11 -20.63 -8.19
C ARG A 69 12.09 -20.57 -7.02
N GLY A 70 13.40 -20.48 -7.27
CA GLY A 70 14.40 -20.38 -6.20
C GLY A 70 14.25 -19.12 -5.37
N LEU A 71 14.08 -17.96 -6.01
CA LEU A 71 13.92 -16.68 -5.32
C LEU A 71 12.68 -16.70 -4.43
N ILE A 72 11.52 -17.07 -4.96
CA ILE A 72 10.24 -17.06 -4.23
C ILE A 72 10.29 -18.03 -3.04
N THR A 73 10.80 -19.25 -3.22
CA THR A 73 10.90 -20.23 -2.12
C THR A 73 11.87 -19.75 -1.03
N THR A 74 13.00 -19.16 -1.40
CA THR A 74 13.94 -18.59 -0.43
C THR A 74 13.32 -17.42 0.35
N LEU A 75 12.63 -16.50 -0.33
CA LEU A 75 11.95 -15.39 0.34
C LEU A 75 10.86 -15.87 1.29
N LEU A 76 10.04 -16.83 0.89
CA LEU A 76 9.01 -17.42 1.78
C LEU A 76 9.62 -18.14 2.98
N LEU A 77 10.74 -18.84 2.81
CA LEU A 77 11.44 -19.51 3.90
C LEU A 77 12.01 -18.50 4.91
N ILE A 78 12.63 -17.43 4.43
CA ILE A 78 13.13 -16.35 5.31
C ILE A 78 11.96 -15.64 5.99
N THR A 79 10.85 -15.40 5.27
CA THR A 79 9.62 -14.85 5.87
C THR A 79 9.10 -15.77 6.98
N CYS A 80 9.06 -17.09 6.76
CA CYS A 80 8.68 -18.06 7.77
C CYS A 80 9.57 -17.95 9.01
N ALA A 81 10.89 -17.94 8.86
CA ALA A 81 11.83 -17.76 9.97
C ALA A 81 11.62 -16.41 10.70
N GLY A 82 11.41 -15.33 9.96
CA GLY A 82 11.07 -14.01 10.52
C GLY A 82 9.76 -14.00 11.32
N LEU A 83 8.74 -14.72 10.83
CA LEU A 83 7.45 -14.86 11.51
C LEU A 83 7.58 -15.70 12.81
N VAL A 84 8.38 -16.77 12.81
CA VAL A 84 8.69 -17.53 14.02
C VAL A 84 9.42 -16.63 15.02
N LEU A 85 10.43 -15.87 14.58
CA LEU A 85 11.16 -14.93 15.43
C LEU A 85 10.21 -13.85 15.99
N ALA A 86 9.28 -13.32 15.22
CA ALA A 86 8.28 -12.35 15.68
C ALA A 86 7.33 -12.99 16.71
N GLY A 87 6.83 -14.21 16.46
CA GLY A 87 5.93 -14.94 17.35
C GLY A 87 6.57 -15.42 18.66
N THR A 88 7.90 -15.53 18.71
CA THR A 88 8.65 -15.90 19.91
C THR A 88 9.38 -14.72 20.56
N ALA A 89 9.19 -13.50 20.06
CA ALA A 89 9.86 -12.32 20.55
C ALA A 89 9.51 -12.03 22.03
N SER A 90 10.53 -11.86 22.85
CA SER A 90 10.42 -11.53 24.28
C SER A 90 10.59 -10.04 24.57
N SER A 91 10.97 -9.25 23.56
CA SER A 91 11.20 -7.81 23.69
C SER A 91 10.83 -7.05 22.43
N LEU A 92 10.52 -5.77 22.58
CA LEU A 92 10.15 -4.90 21.47
C LEU A 92 11.25 -4.76 20.39
N PRO A 93 12.54 -4.62 20.72
CA PRO A 93 13.60 -4.57 19.69
C PRO A 93 13.67 -5.84 18.85
N VAL A 94 13.57 -7.02 19.46
CA VAL A 94 13.54 -8.30 18.72
C VAL A 94 12.34 -8.34 17.78
N LEU A 95 11.16 -7.95 18.25
CA LEU A 95 9.94 -7.90 17.44
C LEU A 95 10.07 -6.90 16.29
N ALA A 96 10.68 -5.74 16.52
CA ALA A 96 10.89 -4.72 15.49
C ALA A 96 11.84 -5.23 14.39
N VAL A 97 12.95 -5.88 14.77
CA VAL A 97 13.89 -6.51 13.81
C VAL A 97 13.20 -7.64 13.03
N ALA A 98 12.49 -8.52 13.72
CA ALA A 98 11.73 -9.61 13.09
C ALA A 98 10.68 -9.07 12.11
N SER A 99 9.94 -8.02 12.48
CA SER A 99 8.93 -7.38 11.62
C SER A 99 9.55 -6.68 10.41
N SER A 100 10.73 -6.07 10.57
CA SER A 100 11.50 -5.52 9.45
C SER A 100 11.93 -6.62 8.48
N LEU A 101 12.40 -7.77 8.99
CA LEU A 101 12.80 -8.92 8.18
C LEU A 101 11.60 -9.53 7.44
N VAL A 102 10.48 -9.72 8.14
CA VAL A 102 9.21 -10.18 7.53
C VAL A 102 8.78 -9.21 6.43
N GLY A 103 8.78 -7.90 6.71
CA GLY A 103 8.47 -6.88 5.71
C GLY A 103 9.39 -6.99 4.49
N LEU A 104 10.70 -7.04 4.70
CA LEU A 104 11.71 -7.12 3.64
C LEU A 104 11.46 -8.31 2.69
N THR A 105 11.13 -9.47 3.22
CA THR A 105 11.09 -10.73 2.47
C THR A 105 9.70 -11.11 1.95
N THR A 106 8.62 -10.54 2.51
CA THR A 106 7.23 -10.84 2.11
C THR A 106 6.80 -10.16 0.80
N VAL A 107 7.74 -9.61 0.01
CA VAL A 107 7.50 -8.96 -1.29
C VAL A 107 7.13 -9.91 -2.43
N VAL A 108 6.90 -11.15 -2.11
CA VAL A 108 6.55 -12.24 -3.04
C VAL A 108 5.44 -11.88 -4.03
N PRO A 109 4.34 -11.19 -3.66
CA PRO A 109 3.31 -10.79 -4.61
C PRO A 109 3.82 -9.88 -5.73
N GLN A 110 4.79 -9.01 -5.42
CA GLN A 110 5.38 -8.09 -6.40
C GLN A 110 6.20 -8.81 -7.47
N ILE A 111 6.62 -10.04 -7.20
CA ILE A 111 7.34 -10.93 -8.14
C ILE A 111 6.35 -11.86 -8.83
N LEU A 112 5.37 -12.42 -8.10
CA LEU A 112 4.41 -13.40 -8.63
C LEU A 112 3.51 -12.82 -9.70
N ILE A 113 3.00 -11.60 -9.51
CA ILE A 113 2.03 -10.98 -10.42
C ILE A 113 2.64 -10.76 -11.82
N PRO A 114 3.81 -10.09 -11.98
CA PRO A 114 4.43 -9.93 -13.29
C PRO A 114 4.90 -11.26 -13.89
N MET A 115 5.41 -12.19 -13.07
CA MET A 115 5.78 -13.53 -13.52
C MET A 115 4.57 -14.26 -14.13
N ALA A 116 3.44 -14.30 -13.44
CA ALA A 116 2.24 -14.96 -13.91
C ALA A 116 1.69 -14.34 -15.20
N ALA A 117 1.73 -13.00 -15.29
CA ALA A 117 1.38 -12.29 -16.52
C ALA A 117 2.29 -12.67 -17.69
N GLY A 118 3.60 -12.79 -17.46
CA GLY A 118 4.58 -13.17 -18.46
C GLY A 118 4.43 -14.63 -18.97
N LEU A 119 3.95 -15.53 -18.10
CA LEU A 119 3.72 -16.95 -18.42
C LEU A 119 2.33 -17.22 -19.03
N THR A 120 1.52 -16.20 -19.24
CA THR A 120 0.13 -16.32 -19.71
C THR A 120 -0.02 -15.71 -21.10
N GLU A 121 -0.81 -16.35 -21.96
CA GLU A 121 -1.19 -15.86 -23.27
C GLU A 121 -1.82 -14.46 -23.17
N PRO A 122 -1.59 -13.55 -24.16
CA PRO A 122 -2.03 -12.16 -24.11
C PRO A 122 -3.52 -11.99 -23.76
N GLU A 123 -4.38 -12.84 -24.34
CA GLU A 123 -5.84 -12.79 -24.18
C GLU A 123 -6.31 -13.09 -22.75
N ARG A 124 -5.52 -13.85 -21.99
CA ARG A 124 -5.85 -14.31 -20.64
C ARG A 124 -5.07 -13.57 -19.54
N ARG A 125 -4.11 -12.73 -19.89
CA ARG A 125 -3.25 -11.99 -18.92
C ARG A 125 -4.06 -11.16 -17.94
N GLY A 126 -5.06 -10.44 -18.44
CA GLY A 126 -5.94 -9.62 -17.61
C GLY A 126 -6.69 -10.42 -16.55
N ALA A 127 -7.25 -11.57 -16.94
CA ALA A 127 -7.98 -12.44 -16.03
C ALA A 127 -7.09 -13.05 -14.95
N VAL A 128 -5.88 -13.52 -15.32
CA VAL A 128 -4.91 -14.09 -14.39
C VAL A 128 -4.40 -13.02 -13.42
N THR A 129 -3.97 -11.87 -13.93
CA THR A 129 -3.50 -10.75 -13.09
C THR A 129 -4.62 -10.27 -12.15
N GLY A 130 -5.84 -10.15 -12.64
CA GLY A 130 -7.01 -9.79 -11.84
C GLY A 130 -7.25 -10.78 -10.69
N THR A 131 -7.13 -12.09 -10.95
CA THR A 131 -7.28 -13.11 -9.90
C THR A 131 -6.19 -12.99 -8.83
N LEU A 132 -4.92 -12.77 -9.22
CA LEU A 132 -3.83 -12.60 -8.26
C LEU A 132 -4.00 -11.31 -7.44
N LEU A 133 -4.42 -10.21 -8.06
CA LEU A 133 -4.72 -8.95 -7.39
C LEU A 133 -5.89 -9.08 -6.42
N SER A 134 -6.94 -9.84 -6.78
CA SER A 134 -8.04 -10.12 -5.87
C SER A 134 -7.58 -10.89 -4.63
N GLY A 135 -6.68 -11.88 -4.80
CA GLY A 135 -6.06 -12.56 -3.66
C GLY A 135 -5.23 -11.63 -2.79
N LEU A 136 -4.43 -10.77 -3.40
CA LEU A 136 -3.63 -9.75 -2.70
C LEU A 136 -4.52 -8.81 -1.88
N ILE A 137 -5.55 -8.23 -2.50
CA ILE A 137 -6.47 -7.31 -1.82
C ILE A 137 -7.23 -8.04 -0.71
N GLY A 138 -7.72 -9.26 -0.97
CA GLY A 138 -8.35 -10.10 0.04
C GLY A 138 -7.43 -10.34 1.25
N GLY A 139 -6.15 -10.62 1.01
CA GLY A 139 -5.14 -10.77 2.06
C GLY A 139 -4.96 -9.51 2.91
N ILE A 140 -4.89 -8.33 2.29
CA ILE A 140 -4.79 -7.04 3.00
C ILE A 140 -6.00 -6.81 3.93
N LEU A 141 -7.19 -7.09 3.43
CA LEU A 141 -8.44 -6.83 4.16
C LEU A 141 -8.63 -7.83 5.30
N LEU A 142 -8.37 -9.11 5.03
CA LEU A 142 -8.51 -10.16 6.04
C LEU A 142 -7.41 -10.15 7.09
N ALA A 143 -6.24 -9.57 6.79
CA ALA A 143 -5.11 -9.53 7.69
C ALA A 143 -5.43 -8.95 9.06
N ARG A 144 -6.14 -7.82 9.09
CA ARG A 144 -6.51 -7.12 10.33
C ARG A 144 -7.57 -7.89 11.11
N THR A 145 -8.55 -8.46 10.41
CA THR A 145 -9.58 -9.30 11.02
C THR A 145 -8.96 -10.55 11.61
N PHE A 146 -8.12 -11.24 10.85
CA PHE A 146 -7.40 -12.43 11.29
C PHE A 146 -6.51 -12.15 12.50
N SER A 147 -5.65 -11.14 12.41
CA SER A 147 -4.71 -10.83 13.49
C SER A 147 -5.41 -10.25 14.72
N GLY A 148 -6.41 -9.38 14.54
CA GLY A 148 -7.16 -8.79 15.63
C GLY A 148 -7.96 -9.82 16.42
N THR A 149 -8.64 -10.75 15.73
CA THR A 149 -9.44 -11.82 16.37
C THR A 149 -8.56 -12.86 17.04
N LEU A 150 -7.59 -13.40 16.30
CA LEU A 150 -6.70 -14.44 16.81
C LEU A 150 -5.80 -13.92 17.95
N GLY A 151 -5.36 -12.66 17.81
CA GLY A 151 -4.58 -11.97 18.83
C GLY A 151 -5.32 -11.77 20.13
N GLN A 152 -6.62 -11.45 20.07
CA GLN A 152 -7.47 -11.27 21.25
C GLN A 152 -7.80 -12.60 21.95
N TRP A 153 -8.09 -13.66 21.17
CA TRP A 153 -8.55 -14.93 21.74
C TRP A 153 -7.43 -15.80 22.28
N LEU A 154 -6.27 -15.79 21.66
CA LEU A 154 -5.14 -16.62 22.05
C LEU A 154 -4.01 -15.76 22.62
N SER A 155 -3.33 -15.01 21.77
CA SER A 155 -2.20 -14.13 22.12
C SER A 155 -1.81 -13.34 20.86
N TRP A 156 -1.22 -12.16 21.03
CA TRP A 156 -0.68 -11.38 19.92
C TRP A 156 0.41 -12.14 19.13
N ARG A 157 1.00 -13.19 19.70
CA ARG A 157 1.98 -14.07 19.07
C ARG A 157 1.34 -15.05 18.10
N ALA A 158 0.09 -15.46 18.34
CA ALA A 158 -0.60 -16.47 17.56
C ALA A 158 -0.73 -16.16 16.07
N PRO A 159 -1.10 -14.93 15.63
CA PRO A 159 -1.13 -14.57 14.23
C PRO A 159 0.19 -14.80 13.51
N TYR A 160 1.33 -14.48 14.15
CA TYR A 160 2.65 -14.69 13.58
C TYR A 160 2.99 -16.18 13.43
N LEU A 161 2.71 -16.99 14.45
CA LEU A 161 3.01 -18.42 14.43
C LEU A 161 2.13 -19.19 13.44
N VAL A 162 0.84 -18.84 13.35
CA VAL A 162 -0.05 -19.42 12.33
C VAL A 162 0.39 -19.00 10.93
N ALA A 163 0.76 -17.75 10.74
CA ALA A 163 1.29 -17.28 9.46
C ALA A 163 2.63 -17.93 9.10
N ALA A 164 3.48 -18.24 10.08
CA ALA A 164 4.70 -19.02 9.86
C ALA A 164 4.40 -20.41 9.29
N GLY A 165 3.42 -21.11 9.89
CA GLY A 165 2.94 -22.40 9.38
C GLY A 165 2.40 -22.29 7.95
N LEU A 166 1.59 -21.28 7.68
CA LEU A 166 1.08 -21.02 6.31
C LEU A 166 2.22 -20.70 5.33
N ALA A 167 3.19 -19.90 5.74
CA ALA A 167 4.36 -19.55 4.91
C ALA A 167 5.20 -20.80 4.59
N LEU A 168 5.36 -21.72 5.55
CA LEU A 168 6.05 -22.99 5.34
C LEU A 168 5.30 -23.88 4.33
N VAL A 169 3.98 -24.04 4.50
CA VAL A 169 3.13 -24.78 3.54
C VAL A 169 3.23 -24.17 2.14
N LEU A 170 3.16 -22.83 2.05
CA LEU A 170 3.33 -22.14 0.77
C LEU A 170 4.73 -22.32 0.20
N THR A 171 5.78 -22.33 1.01
CA THR A 171 7.14 -22.60 0.55
C THR A 171 7.23 -23.97 -0.14
N LEU A 172 6.69 -25.01 0.50
CA LEU A 172 6.66 -26.36 -0.07
C LEU A 172 5.79 -26.43 -1.34
N ALA A 173 4.61 -25.82 -1.31
CA ALA A 173 3.72 -25.78 -2.46
C ALA A 173 4.35 -25.02 -3.65
N MET A 174 5.01 -23.89 -3.42
CA MET A 174 5.72 -23.14 -4.47
C MET A 174 6.93 -23.90 -5.00
N ALA A 175 7.67 -24.56 -4.11
CA ALA A 175 8.80 -25.41 -4.50
C ALA A 175 8.35 -26.57 -5.39
N ALA A 176 7.16 -27.09 -5.22
CA ALA A 176 6.61 -28.17 -6.06
C ALA A 176 5.95 -27.65 -7.36
N ALA A 177 5.17 -26.56 -7.27
CA ALA A 177 4.24 -26.14 -8.33
C ALA A 177 4.82 -25.10 -9.31
N LEU A 178 5.82 -24.30 -8.89
CA LEU A 178 6.35 -23.25 -9.77
C LEU A 178 7.17 -23.83 -10.93
N PRO A 179 6.92 -23.37 -12.17
CA PRO A 179 7.71 -23.78 -13.31
C PRO A 179 9.14 -23.24 -13.24
N HIS A 180 10.05 -23.92 -13.91
CA HIS A 180 11.42 -23.45 -14.06
C HIS A 180 11.43 -22.31 -15.09
N THR A 181 11.65 -21.10 -14.63
CA THR A 181 11.79 -19.91 -15.48
C THR A 181 13.26 -19.59 -15.70
N LYS A 182 13.57 -19.08 -16.89
CA LYS A 182 14.90 -18.51 -17.17
C LYS A 182 14.91 -17.05 -16.70
N PRO A 183 16.07 -16.53 -16.26
CA PRO A 183 16.24 -15.11 -16.01
C PRO A 183 15.85 -14.27 -17.24
N SER A 184 15.17 -13.14 -17.03
CA SER A 184 14.72 -12.26 -18.12
C SER A 184 15.81 -11.29 -18.59
N THR A 185 16.86 -11.06 -17.78
CA THR A 185 17.95 -10.15 -18.12
C THR A 185 19.31 -10.64 -17.59
N GLY A 186 20.36 -10.33 -18.36
CA GLY A 186 21.77 -10.49 -17.94
C GLY A 186 22.36 -9.24 -17.29
N GLN A 187 21.58 -8.16 -17.06
CA GLN A 187 22.09 -6.93 -16.49
C GLN A 187 22.63 -7.13 -15.06
N ARG A 188 23.68 -6.37 -14.71
CA ARG A 188 24.23 -6.39 -13.36
C ARG A 188 23.23 -5.79 -12.35
N TYR A 189 23.13 -6.38 -11.17
CA TYR A 189 22.16 -5.96 -10.14
C TYR A 189 22.23 -4.46 -9.79
N PRO A 190 23.41 -3.82 -9.60
CA PRO A 190 23.47 -2.38 -9.37
C PRO A 190 22.90 -1.54 -10.51
N ALA A 191 22.98 -2.03 -11.75
CA ALA A 191 22.41 -1.35 -12.91
C ALA A 191 20.87 -1.39 -12.89
N LEU A 192 20.26 -2.48 -12.39
CA LEU A 192 18.81 -2.58 -12.22
C LEU A 192 18.30 -1.57 -11.17
N LEU A 193 19.00 -1.46 -10.04
CA LEU A 193 18.68 -0.48 -9.01
C LEU A 193 18.88 0.95 -9.52
N GLY A 194 20.01 1.20 -10.19
CA GLY A 194 20.32 2.50 -10.81
C GLY A 194 19.28 2.93 -11.84
N ALA A 195 18.78 1.98 -12.65
CA ALA A 195 17.72 2.26 -13.63
C ALA A 195 16.41 2.69 -12.96
N THR A 196 16.04 2.08 -11.83
CA THR A 196 14.84 2.47 -11.05
C THR A 196 14.99 3.89 -10.49
N LEU A 197 16.16 4.23 -9.93
CA LEU A 197 16.46 5.58 -9.44
C LEU A 197 16.53 6.60 -10.58
N HIS A 198 17.07 6.22 -11.73
CA HIS A 198 17.11 7.07 -12.90
C HIS A 198 15.70 7.44 -13.37
N LEU A 199 14.75 6.47 -13.40
CA LEU A 199 13.36 6.75 -13.75
C LEU A 199 12.71 7.76 -12.80
N LEU A 200 12.98 7.68 -11.49
CA LEU A 200 12.49 8.68 -10.53
C LEU A 200 13.04 10.09 -10.80
N ARG A 201 14.26 10.20 -11.36
CA ARG A 201 14.87 11.50 -11.70
C ARG A 201 14.42 12.01 -13.06
N SER A 202 14.29 11.13 -14.06
CA SER A 202 14.00 11.49 -15.45
C SER A 202 12.52 11.69 -15.75
N GLU A 203 11.60 11.00 -15.01
CA GLU A 203 10.17 11.01 -15.34
C GLU A 203 9.36 11.91 -14.37
N PRO A 204 8.97 13.13 -14.81
CA PRO A 204 8.22 14.06 -13.95
C PRO A 204 6.84 13.52 -13.53
N LEU A 205 6.17 12.77 -14.41
CA LEU A 205 4.86 12.19 -14.13
C LEU A 205 4.95 11.05 -13.11
N LEU A 206 6.05 10.27 -13.12
CA LEU A 206 6.33 9.28 -12.09
C LEU A 206 6.49 9.96 -10.72
N ARG A 207 7.33 11.02 -10.64
CA ARG A 207 7.52 11.78 -9.40
C ARG A 207 6.22 12.34 -8.86
N ARG A 208 5.36 12.87 -9.74
CA ARG A 208 4.04 13.38 -9.36
C ARG A 208 3.16 12.28 -8.77
N SER A 209 3.10 11.13 -9.43
CA SER A 209 2.32 9.98 -8.94
C SER A 209 2.87 9.45 -7.61
N CYS A 210 4.20 9.40 -7.44
CA CYS A 210 4.84 9.06 -6.17
C CYS A 210 4.48 10.05 -5.07
N GLN A 211 4.51 11.35 -5.33
CA GLN A 211 4.14 12.38 -4.34
C GLN A 211 2.70 12.23 -3.86
N TYR A 212 1.74 11.99 -4.76
CA TYR A 212 0.35 11.74 -4.36
C TYR A 212 0.25 10.47 -3.50
N GLN A 213 0.91 9.39 -3.93
CA GLN A 213 0.83 8.12 -3.23
C GLN A 213 1.51 8.17 -1.86
N ILE A 214 2.67 8.83 -1.73
CA ILE A 214 3.34 9.02 -0.43
C ILE A 214 2.37 9.69 0.56
N LEU A 215 1.74 10.79 0.17
CA LEU A 215 0.88 11.58 1.05
C LEU A 215 -0.41 10.84 1.39
N VAL A 216 -1.09 10.26 0.40
CA VAL A 216 -2.37 9.57 0.62
C VAL A 216 -2.16 8.25 1.37
N PHE A 217 -1.09 7.50 1.05
CA PHE A 217 -0.80 6.26 1.76
C PHE A 217 -0.28 6.51 3.18
N ALA A 218 0.40 7.65 3.42
CA ALA A 218 0.73 8.10 4.76
C ALA A 218 -0.53 8.43 5.57
N ALA A 219 -1.49 9.16 5.00
CA ALA A 219 -2.78 9.45 5.63
C ALA A 219 -3.55 8.17 5.99
N PHE A 220 -3.64 7.25 5.03
CA PHE A 220 -4.25 5.92 5.21
C PHE A 220 -3.58 5.14 6.34
N SER A 221 -2.25 5.06 6.34
CA SER A 221 -1.50 4.29 7.32
C SER A 221 -1.56 4.90 8.72
N ALA A 222 -1.56 6.24 8.80
CA ALA A 222 -1.77 6.98 10.04
C ALA A 222 -3.13 6.65 10.68
N ALA A 223 -4.21 6.73 9.89
CA ALA A 223 -5.56 6.43 10.34
C ALA A 223 -5.69 4.98 10.83
N TRP A 224 -5.26 3.99 10.04
CA TRP A 224 -5.37 2.58 10.41
C TRP A 224 -4.55 2.21 11.64
N THR A 225 -3.34 2.76 11.80
CA THR A 225 -2.49 2.46 12.95
C THR A 225 -3.04 3.09 14.22
N ALA A 226 -3.50 4.34 14.16
CA ALA A 226 -4.09 5.03 15.30
C ALA A 226 -5.49 4.52 15.66
N LEU A 227 -6.26 3.99 14.69
CA LEU A 227 -7.60 3.44 14.92
C LEU A 227 -7.58 2.31 15.95
N ALA A 228 -6.59 1.41 15.89
CA ALA A 228 -6.47 0.32 16.86
C ALA A 228 -6.29 0.85 18.28
N LEU A 229 -5.47 1.90 18.46
CA LEU A 229 -5.26 2.56 19.75
C LEU A 229 -6.52 3.28 20.23
N PHE A 230 -7.25 3.91 19.33
CA PHE A 230 -8.48 4.65 19.65
C PHE A 230 -9.61 3.70 20.08
N ILE A 231 -9.81 2.59 19.35
CA ILE A 231 -10.85 1.59 19.65
C ILE A 231 -10.58 0.86 20.96
N THR A 232 -9.31 0.51 21.22
CA THR A 232 -8.93 -0.20 22.47
C THR A 232 -8.68 0.73 23.65
N GLY A 233 -8.61 2.03 23.40
CA GLY A 233 -8.40 3.06 24.41
C GLY A 233 -9.68 3.42 25.18
N PRO A 234 -9.60 4.40 26.11
CA PRO A 234 -10.68 4.77 27.02
C PRO A 234 -11.98 5.23 26.32
N ALA A 235 -11.88 5.73 25.08
CA ALA A 235 -13.03 6.25 24.33
C ALA A 235 -14.07 5.17 23.99
N TYR A 236 -13.61 3.96 23.70
CA TYR A 236 -14.47 2.84 23.30
C TYR A 236 -14.29 1.61 24.22
N ASN A 237 -13.07 1.37 24.68
CA ASN A 237 -12.71 0.20 25.51
C ASN A 237 -13.15 -1.13 24.89
N LEU A 238 -13.05 -1.23 23.56
CA LEU A 238 -13.42 -2.42 22.78
C LEU A 238 -12.19 -3.26 22.47
N GLY A 239 -12.40 -4.55 22.17
CA GLY A 239 -11.32 -5.45 21.80
C GLY A 239 -10.81 -5.24 20.36
N THR A 240 -9.63 -5.76 20.06
CA THR A 240 -9.02 -5.74 18.72
C THR A 240 -9.86 -6.37 17.61
N PRO A 241 -10.79 -7.33 17.85
CA PRO A 241 -11.72 -7.82 16.83
C PRO A 241 -12.56 -6.71 16.18
N THR A 242 -12.89 -5.64 16.93
CA THR A 242 -13.63 -4.49 16.40
C THR A 242 -12.85 -3.80 15.26
N VAL A 243 -11.53 -3.70 15.37
CA VAL A 243 -10.67 -3.20 14.28
C VAL A 243 -10.80 -4.09 13.06
N GLY A 244 -10.87 -5.41 13.26
CA GLY A 244 -11.11 -6.39 12.20
C GLY A 244 -12.47 -6.22 11.51
N VAL A 245 -13.53 -5.97 12.27
CA VAL A 245 -14.87 -5.69 11.72
C VAL A 245 -14.87 -4.42 10.87
N LEU A 246 -14.24 -3.34 11.36
CA LEU A 246 -14.07 -2.12 10.60
C LEU A 246 -13.26 -2.33 9.31
N ALA A 247 -12.26 -3.23 9.36
CA ALA A 247 -11.51 -3.61 8.16
C ALA A 247 -12.37 -4.37 7.13
N LEU A 248 -13.32 -5.20 7.57
CA LEU A 248 -14.27 -5.84 6.66
C LEU A 248 -15.21 -4.83 6.00
N VAL A 249 -15.61 -3.77 6.69
CA VAL A 249 -16.35 -2.65 6.08
C VAL A 249 -15.49 -2.00 4.98
N GLY A 250 -14.20 -1.79 5.25
CA GLY A 250 -13.22 -1.28 4.27
C GLY A 250 -13.11 -2.16 3.00
N ALA A 251 -13.46 -3.45 3.09
CA ALA A 251 -13.52 -4.35 1.92
C ALA A 251 -14.46 -3.87 0.82
N GLY A 252 -15.47 -3.05 1.16
CA GLY A 252 -16.33 -2.39 0.17
C GLY A 252 -15.58 -1.54 -0.85
N SER A 253 -14.36 -1.09 -0.54
CA SER A 253 -13.49 -0.34 -1.46
C SER A 253 -13.10 -1.15 -2.71
N MET A 254 -13.13 -2.49 -2.65
CA MET A 254 -12.86 -3.36 -3.81
C MET A 254 -13.81 -3.09 -4.98
N PHE A 255 -15.07 -2.76 -4.69
CA PHE A 255 -16.07 -2.46 -5.74
C PHE A 255 -15.83 -1.11 -6.41
N ALA A 256 -15.19 -0.16 -5.74
CA ALA A 256 -14.84 1.15 -6.29
C ALA A 256 -13.65 1.09 -7.27
N THR A 257 -12.72 0.17 -7.06
CA THR A 257 -11.47 0.05 -7.84
C THR A 257 -11.69 -0.14 -9.34
N PRO A 258 -12.59 -1.03 -9.83
CA PRO A 258 -12.86 -1.18 -11.25
C PRO A 258 -13.55 0.06 -11.85
N ILE A 259 -14.35 0.77 -11.05
CA ILE A 259 -15.03 2.02 -11.47
C ILE A 259 -13.97 3.12 -11.67
N ALA A 260 -13.03 3.22 -10.75
CA ALA A 260 -11.92 4.17 -10.83
C ALA A 260 -11.05 3.90 -12.06
N GLY A 261 -10.72 2.63 -12.36
CA GLY A 261 -10.00 2.24 -13.55
C GLY A 261 -10.69 2.71 -14.83
N ARG A 262 -11.95 2.32 -15.00
CA ARG A 262 -12.77 2.74 -16.18
C ARG A 262 -12.92 4.26 -16.30
N ARG A 263 -13.02 4.99 -15.19
CA ARG A 263 -13.07 6.45 -15.22
C ARG A 263 -11.71 7.07 -15.56
N SER A 264 -10.62 6.47 -15.07
CA SER A 264 -9.26 6.88 -15.44
C SER A 264 -9.01 6.73 -16.94
N ASP A 265 -9.50 5.64 -17.56
CA ASP A 265 -9.39 5.42 -19.02
C ASP A 265 -10.20 6.45 -19.82
N ARG A 266 -11.39 6.83 -19.32
CA ARG A 266 -12.30 7.74 -20.05
C ARG A 266 -12.03 9.22 -19.83
N ARG A 267 -11.69 9.65 -18.61
CA ARG A 267 -11.57 11.06 -18.19
C ARG A 267 -10.16 11.45 -17.77
N GLY A 268 -9.21 10.52 -17.89
CA GLY A 268 -7.83 10.71 -17.49
C GLY A 268 -7.59 10.53 -15.98
N PRO A 269 -6.34 10.18 -15.61
CA PRO A 269 -5.95 9.92 -14.22
C PRO A 269 -6.06 11.14 -13.30
N ASP A 270 -5.95 12.36 -13.85
CA ASP A 270 -6.00 13.59 -13.04
C ASP A 270 -7.37 13.85 -12.46
N THR A 271 -8.44 13.63 -13.23
CA THR A 271 -9.82 13.76 -12.74
C THR A 271 -10.10 12.77 -11.60
N VAL A 272 -9.64 11.52 -11.73
CA VAL A 272 -9.82 10.51 -10.69
C VAL A 272 -9.02 10.89 -9.44
N ASN A 273 -7.75 11.32 -9.60
CA ASN A 273 -6.94 11.77 -8.46
C ASN A 273 -7.59 12.95 -7.72
N LEU A 274 -8.15 13.94 -8.44
CA LEU A 274 -8.84 15.06 -7.81
C LEU A 274 -9.99 14.58 -6.91
N VAL A 275 -10.85 13.71 -7.44
CA VAL A 275 -11.98 13.15 -6.67
C VAL A 275 -11.49 12.35 -5.46
N CYS A 276 -10.42 11.56 -5.62
CA CYS A 276 -9.83 10.79 -4.53
C CYS A 276 -9.23 11.70 -3.43
N LEU A 277 -8.55 12.78 -3.80
CA LEU A 277 -7.98 13.73 -2.84
C LEU A 277 -9.05 14.47 -2.06
N LEU A 278 -10.12 14.90 -2.72
CA LEU A 278 -11.31 15.49 -2.06
C LEU A 278 -12.01 14.45 -1.16
N GLY A 279 -12.11 13.21 -1.63
CA GLY A 279 -12.64 12.10 -0.86
C GLY A 279 -11.83 11.80 0.40
N ALA A 280 -10.50 11.87 0.34
CA ALA A 280 -9.64 11.69 1.51
C ALA A 280 -9.80 12.82 2.54
N ILE A 281 -9.99 14.06 2.08
CA ILE A 281 -10.31 15.20 2.98
C ILE A 281 -11.70 15.01 3.62
N ALA A 282 -12.69 14.60 2.84
CA ALA A 282 -14.03 14.30 3.35
C ALA A 282 -13.99 13.14 4.36
N ALA A 283 -13.16 12.10 4.09
CA ALA A 283 -12.95 11.01 5.04
C ALA A 283 -12.41 11.50 6.38
N ALA A 284 -11.47 12.45 6.39
CA ALA A 284 -10.97 13.05 7.63
C ALA A 284 -12.09 13.74 8.45
N ALA A 285 -13.00 14.44 7.77
CA ALA A 285 -14.16 15.05 8.42
C ALA A 285 -15.13 14.01 8.98
N VAL A 286 -15.41 12.93 8.22
CA VAL A 286 -16.29 11.83 8.69
C VAL A 286 -15.64 11.07 9.85
N LEU A 287 -14.31 10.85 9.85
CA LEU A 287 -13.59 10.21 10.95
C LEU A 287 -13.69 10.98 12.28
N LEU A 288 -13.89 12.31 12.25
CA LEU A 288 -14.12 13.10 13.46
C LEU A 288 -15.38 12.67 14.21
N THR A 289 -16.38 12.12 13.53
CA THR A 289 -17.62 11.62 14.18
C THR A 289 -17.35 10.44 15.12
N GLY A 290 -16.19 9.78 15.00
CA GLY A 290 -15.72 8.78 15.95
C GLY A 290 -15.66 9.30 17.40
N ARG A 291 -15.58 10.62 17.62
CA ARG A 291 -15.62 11.24 18.95
C ARG A 291 -16.97 11.14 19.66
N LEU A 292 -18.04 10.89 18.90
CA LEU A 292 -19.39 10.77 19.45
C LEU A 292 -19.53 9.54 20.37
N GLY A 293 -18.62 8.58 20.23
CA GLY A 293 -18.67 7.33 21.00
C GLY A 293 -19.84 6.43 20.59
N GLY A 294 -19.97 5.31 21.27
CA GLY A 294 -21.04 4.35 21.05
C GLY A 294 -21.21 3.89 19.61
N ALA A 295 -22.43 3.47 19.24
CA ALA A 295 -22.74 2.96 17.90
C ALA A 295 -22.60 4.03 16.80
N ALA A 296 -23.02 5.27 17.08
CA ALA A 296 -22.94 6.37 16.13
C ALA A 296 -21.47 6.67 15.74
N GLY A 297 -20.58 6.71 16.74
CA GLY A 297 -19.16 6.91 16.50
C GLY A 297 -18.53 5.74 15.73
N LEU A 298 -18.91 4.49 16.02
CA LEU A 298 -18.42 3.31 15.28
C LEU A 298 -18.87 3.31 13.81
N ILE A 299 -20.13 3.69 13.56
CA ILE A 299 -20.64 3.86 12.19
C ILE A 299 -19.84 4.93 11.46
N GLY A 300 -19.59 6.06 12.11
CA GLY A 300 -18.78 7.15 11.55
C GLY A 300 -17.34 6.73 11.26
N LEU A 301 -16.70 5.98 12.16
CA LEU A 301 -15.37 5.40 11.93
C LEU A 301 -15.38 4.43 10.74
N GLY A 302 -16.36 3.52 10.67
CA GLY A 302 -16.50 2.60 9.54
C GLY A 302 -16.69 3.31 8.21
N ALA A 303 -17.58 4.31 8.15
CA ALA A 303 -17.83 5.11 6.97
C ALA A 303 -16.60 5.94 6.55
N GLY A 304 -15.93 6.57 7.50
CA GLY A 304 -14.72 7.36 7.25
C GLY A 304 -13.55 6.51 6.77
N MET A 305 -13.34 5.33 7.39
CA MET A 305 -12.31 4.39 6.94
C MET A 305 -12.60 3.83 5.55
N LEU A 306 -13.85 3.44 5.27
CA LEU A 306 -14.26 2.99 3.94
C LEU A 306 -14.00 4.08 2.88
N LEU A 307 -14.38 5.33 3.17
CA LEU A 307 -14.16 6.44 2.25
C LEU A 307 -12.67 6.69 2.00
N LEU A 308 -11.84 6.59 3.04
CA LEU A 308 -10.39 6.71 2.94
C LEU A 308 -9.77 5.56 2.13
N ASP A 309 -10.25 4.33 2.35
CA ASP A 309 -9.83 3.14 1.58
C ASP A 309 -10.18 3.29 0.10
N VAL A 310 -11.41 3.72 -0.21
CA VAL A 310 -11.86 4.00 -1.59
C VAL A 310 -10.99 5.07 -2.25
N ALA A 311 -10.73 6.16 -1.54
CA ALA A 311 -9.90 7.25 -2.06
C ALA A 311 -8.46 6.79 -2.34
N MET A 312 -7.85 6.07 -1.41
CA MET A 312 -6.48 5.57 -1.52
C MET A 312 -6.34 4.56 -2.66
N GLN A 313 -7.18 3.54 -2.71
CA GLN A 313 -7.07 2.48 -3.72
C GLN A 313 -7.44 2.98 -5.12
N SER A 314 -8.48 3.82 -5.25
CA SER A 314 -8.86 4.41 -6.53
C SER A 314 -7.79 5.35 -7.08
N GLY A 315 -7.17 6.16 -6.21
CA GLY A 315 -6.03 7.02 -6.55
C GLY A 315 -4.81 6.20 -6.97
N GLN A 316 -4.53 5.09 -6.28
CA GLN A 316 -3.46 4.17 -6.64
C GLN A 316 -3.65 3.59 -8.04
N VAL A 317 -4.85 3.12 -8.38
CA VAL A 317 -5.18 2.59 -9.73
C VAL A 317 -4.99 3.65 -10.80
N ALA A 318 -5.48 4.87 -10.58
CA ALA A 318 -5.31 5.97 -11.53
C ALA A 318 -3.82 6.34 -11.74
N ASN A 319 -3.04 6.36 -10.66
CA ASN A 319 -1.61 6.64 -10.74
C ASN A 319 -0.85 5.49 -11.42
N GLN A 320 -1.19 4.23 -11.17
CA GLN A 320 -0.61 3.07 -11.84
C GLN A 320 -0.92 3.08 -13.35
N ALA A 321 -2.16 3.39 -13.74
CA ALA A 321 -2.52 3.56 -15.16
C ALA A 321 -1.64 4.62 -15.82
N ARG A 322 -1.43 5.78 -15.17
CA ARG A 322 -0.55 6.85 -15.65
C ARG A 322 0.89 6.38 -15.85
N ILE A 323 1.50 5.77 -14.83
CA ILE A 323 2.93 5.41 -14.89
C ILE A 323 3.19 4.26 -15.87
N PHE A 324 2.25 3.33 -16.04
CA PHE A 324 2.38 2.22 -16.98
C PHE A 324 2.27 2.64 -18.46
N ALA A 325 1.65 3.79 -18.71
CA ALA A 325 1.58 4.40 -20.04
C ALA A 325 2.87 5.13 -20.43
N LEU A 326 3.74 5.51 -19.48
CA LEU A 326 4.98 6.27 -19.74
C LEU A 326 5.97 5.47 -20.58
N ARG A 327 6.28 4.24 -20.14
CA ARG A 327 7.24 3.34 -20.80
C ARG A 327 6.77 1.90 -20.66
N PRO A 328 6.12 1.33 -21.66
CA PRO A 328 5.62 -0.05 -21.63
C PRO A 328 6.69 -1.10 -21.29
N GLU A 329 7.92 -0.88 -21.76
CA GLU A 329 9.08 -1.74 -21.54
C GLU A 329 9.66 -1.66 -20.11
N ALA A 330 9.35 -0.59 -19.38
CA ALA A 330 9.86 -0.33 -18.02
C ALA A 330 8.80 -0.45 -16.92
N ARG A 331 7.61 -1.01 -17.21
CA ARG A 331 6.47 -1.08 -16.27
C ARG A 331 6.84 -1.67 -14.91
N ALA A 332 7.62 -2.73 -14.88
CA ALA A 332 8.06 -3.37 -13.63
C ALA A 332 8.89 -2.39 -12.78
N ARG A 333 9.86 -1.69 -13.39
CA ARG A 333 10.72 -0.72 -12.70
C ARG A 333 9.95 0.53 -12.24
N LEU A 334 9.01 1.01 -13.07
CA LEU A 334 8.10 2.11 -12.71
C LEU A 334 7.24 1.73 -11.50
N ASN A 335 6.69 0.52 -11.48
CA ASN A 335 5.91 0.01 -10.35
C ASN A 335 6.78 -0.15 -9.10
N THR A 336 8.00 -0.69 -9.23
CA THR A 336 8.96 -0.79 -8.12
C THR A 336 9.22 0.57 -7.49
N ALA A 337 9.56 1.59 -8.29
CA ALA A 337 9.77 2.96 -7.81
C ALA A 337 8.53 3.52 -7.10
N TYR A 338 7.37 3.38 -7.72
CA TYR A 338 6.09 3.89 -7.22
C TYR A 338 5.68 3.22 -5.90
N MET A 339 5.73 1.90 -5.83
CA MET A 339 5.35 1.15 -4.62
C MET A 339 6.36 1.33 -3.48
N THR A 340 7.65 1.45 -3.79
CA THR A 340 8.66 1.83 -2.78
C THR A 340 8.32 3.17 -2.13
N CYS A 341 8.03 4.18 -2.94
CA CYS A 341 7.58 5.49 -2.46
C CYS A 341 6.30 5.40 -1.62
N ALA A 342 5.32 4.59 -2.05
CA ALA A 342 4.08 4.37 -1.32
C ALA A 342 4.35 3.86 0.10
N PHE A 343 5.13 2.78 0.23
CA PHE A 343 5.39 2.18 1.55
C PHE A 343 6.35 3.00 2.43
N LEU A 344 7.24 3.80 1.85
CA LEU A 344 7.97 4.82 2.60
C LEU A 344 6.99 5.86 3.20
N GLY A 345 6.02 6.31 2.40
CA GLY A 345 4.94 7.17 2.89
C GLY A 345 4.13 6.50 4.00
N GLY A 346 3.72 5.25 3.79
CA GLY A 346 2.98 4.47 4.79
C GLY A 346 3.74 4.31 6.11
N SER A 347 5.03 4.00 6.04
CA SER A 347 5.91 3.91 7.21
C SER A 347 5.95 5.24 7.99
N ALA A 348 6.21 6.34 7.29
CA ALA A 348 6.19 7.68 7.91
C ALA A 348 4.80 8.02 8.47
N GLY A 349 3.74 7.68 7.75
CA GLY A 349 2.35 7.90 8.16
C GLY A 349 1.99 7.12 9.43
N SER A 350 2.38 5.85 9.54
CA SER A 350 2.18 5.06 10.76
C SER A 350 2.81 5.72 11.98
N TRP A 351 4.06 6.15 11.85
CA TRP A 351 4.78 6.82 12.92
C TRP A 351 4.14 8.16 13.29
N LEU A 352 3.87 9.01 12.29
CA LEU A 352 3.22 10.32 12.49
C LEU A 352 1.82 10.18 13.09
N GLY A 353 1.03 9.18 12.63
CA GLY A 353 -0.33 8.94 13.11
C GLY A 353 -0.37 8.60 14.60
N VAL A 354 0.53 7.74 15.06
CA VAL A 354 0.64 7.40 16.48
C VAL A 354 1.12 8.59 17.31
N HIS A 355 2.08 9.36 16.78
CA HIS A 355 2.55 10.58 17.46
C HIS A 355 1.44 11.64 17.54
N ALA A 356 0.72 11.88 16.46
CA ALA A 356 -0.44 12.78 16.45
C ALA A 356 -1.52 12.32 17.43
N TYR A 357 -1.76 11.01 17.53
CA TYR A 357 -2.69 10.44 18.48
C TYR A 357 -2.24 10.64 19.94
N SER A 358 -0.94 10.43 20.23
CA SER A 358 -0.42 10.59 21.60
C SER A 358 -0.46 12.03 22.11
N VAL A 359 -0.32 13.04 21.22
CA VAL A 359 -0.29 14.45 21.59
C VAL A 359 -1.68 15.10 21.54
N PHE A 360 -2.46 14.83 20.50
CA PHE A 360 -3.71 15.52 20.21
C PHE A 360 -4.94 14.58 20.19
N GLY A 361 -4.75 13.30 20.56
CA GLY A 361 -5.80 12.28 20.49
C GLY A 361 -6.29 12.04 19.05
N TRP A 362 -7.53 11.56 18.92
CA TRP A 362 -8.11 11.25 17.62
C TRP A 362 -8.24 12.46 16.69
N ASN A 363 -8.41 13.67 17.24
CA ASN A 363 -8.43 14.91 16.46
C ASN A 363 -7.12 15.16 15.72
N GLY A 364 -5.98 14.86 16.37
CA GLY A 364 -4.68 14.99 15.74
C GLY A 364 -4.52 14.05 14.54
N VAL A 365 -5.06 12.84 14.64
CA VAL A 365 -5.05 11.88 13.53
C VAL A 365 -5.90 12.37 12.37
N CYS A 366 -7.12 12.83 12.63
CA CYS A 366 -8.00 13.39 11.60
C CYS A 366 -7.39 14.64 10.96
N GLY A 367 -6.79 15.52 11.77
CA GLY A 367 -6.05 16.69 11.28
C GLY A 367 -4.86 16.34 10.41
N LEU A 368 -4.09 15.31 10.77
CA LEU A 368 -2.98 14.80 9.98
C LEU A 368 -3.46 14.22 8.63
N VAL A 369 -4.55 13.45 8.63
CA VAL A 369 -5.16 12.94 7.39
C VAL A 369 -5.58 14.08 6.47
N ALA A 370 -6.27 15.09 7.02
CA ALA A 370 -6.69 16.27 6.26
C ALA A 370 -5.49 17.07 5.72
N LEU A 371 -4.44 17.25 6.53
CA LEU A 371 -3.23 17.95 6.13
C LEU A 371 -2.51 17.23 4.97
N LEU A 372 -2.29 15.94 5.08
CA LEU A 372 -1.60 15.16 4.06
C LEU A 372 -2.40 15.11 2.75
N ALA A 373 -3.73 14.90 2.83
CA ALA A 373 -4.60 14.94 1.66
C ALA A 373 -4.68 16.37 1.07
N GLY A 374 -4.71 17.40 1.90
CA GLY A 374 -4.68 18.81 1.50
C GLY A 374 -3.39 19.20 0.78
N LEU A 375 -2.22 18.75 1.27
CA LEU A 375 -0.94 18.95 0.60
C LEU A 375 -0.90 18.28 -0.78
N ALA A 376 -1.46 17.07 -0.90
CA ALA A 376 -1.58 16.39 -2.18
C ALA A 376 -2.52 17.14 -3.14
N LEU A 377 -3.65 17.64 -2.64
CA LEU A 377 -4.60 18.45 -3.39
C LEU A 377 -3.98 19.80 -3.84
N LEU A 378 -3.30 20.49 -2.94
CA LEU A 378 -2.60 21.74 -3.25
C LEU A 378 -1.60 21.52 -4.41
N ARG A 379 -0.81 20.45 -4.32
CA ARG A 379 0.12 20.06 -5.39
C ARG A 379 -0.59 19.75 -6.71
N HIS A 380 -1.78 19.15 -6.63
CA HIS A 380 -2.60 18.85 -7.80
C HIS A 380 -3.07 20.14 -8.50
N VAL A 381 -3.64 21.08 -7.74
CA VAL A 381 -4.22 22.33 -8.25
C VAL A 381 -3.15 23.29 -8.79
N LEU A 382 -2.04 23.47 -8.07
CA LEU A 382 -0.97 24.38 -8.50
C LEU A 382 -0.40 24.00 -9.86
N ARG A 383 -0.28 22.72 -10.16
CA ARG A 383 0.25 22.29 -11.46
C ARG A 383 -0.80 22.36 -12.57
N GLY A 384 -2.09 22.19 -12.29
CA GLY A 384 -3.15 22.44 -13.26
C GLY A 384 -3.12 23.87 -13.79
N ARG A 385 -2.87 24.83 -12.91
CA ARG A 385 -2.75 26.25 -13.27
C ARG A 385 -1.51 26.55 -14.11
N LEU A 386 -0.39 25.87 -13.88
CA LEU A 386 0.85 26.06 -14.66
C LEU A 386 0.72 25.53 -16.10
N VAL A 387 -0.01 24.44 -16.29
CA VAL A 387 -0.27 23.87 -17.63
C VAL A 387 -1.22 24.77 -18.42
N THR A 388 -2.31 25.23 -17.80
CA THR A 388 -3.25 26.18 -18.44
C THR A 388 -2.61 27.53 -18.74
N ALA A 389 -1.69 28.01 -17.90
CA ALA A 389 -0.96 29.25 -18.16
C ALA A 389 0.08 29.12 -19.31
N ALA A 390 0.65 27.90 -19.47
CA ALA A 390 1.59 27.62 -20.57
C ALA A 390 0.89 27.34 -21.91
N GLU A 391 -0.39 26.97 -21.89
CA GLU A 391 -1.25 26.77 -23.08
C GLU A 391 -2.09 28.00 -23.43
N ALA A 392 -2.02 29.08 -22.62
CA ALA A 392 -2.65 30.36 -22.99
C ALA A 392 -2.04 30.89 -24.32
N PRO A 393 -2.84 31.19 -25.33
CA PRO A 393 -2.31 31.70 -26.59
C PRO A 393 -1.44 32.92 -26.29
N VAL A 394 -0.20 32.91 -26.76
CA VAL A 394 0.63 34.11 -26.80
C VAL A 394 -0.18 35.13 -27.59
N ALA A 395 -0.64 36.21 -26.95
CA ALA A 395 -1.36 37.28 -27.59
C ALA A 395 -0.51 37.75 -28.80
N ALA A 396 -1.07 37.63 -29.98
CA ALA A 396 -0.41 38.13 -31.20
C ALA A 396 -0.03 39.59 -30.95
N PRO A 397 1.19 40.02 -31.35
CA PRO A 397 1.59 41.41 -31.21
C PRO A 397 0.59 42.27 -31.95
N ALA A 398 -0.05 43.17 -31.21
CA ALA A 398 -0.97 44.17 -31.78
C ALA A 398 -0.21 45.07 -32.75
N GLY A 399 -0.68 45.08 -33.98
CA GLY A 399 -0.59 46.24 -34.85
C GLY A 399 0.76 46.51 -35.51
N ALA A 400 0.86 46.06 -36.75
CA ALA A 400 1.54 46.82 -37.77
C ALA A 400 0.53 47.11 -38.89
N ASP A 401 -0.53 47.84 -38.55
CA ASP A 401 -1.32 48.60 -39.53
C ASP A 401 -0.58 49.90 -39.78
N GLY A 402 -0.07 50.07 -41.00
CA GLY A 402 0.50 51.34 -41.40
C GLY A 402 1.46 51.27 -42.60
N VAL A 403 0.95 50.79 -43.76
CA VAL A 403 1.56 51.22 -45.02
C VAL A 403 0.44 51.75 -45.92
N PRO A 404 0.39 53.04 -46.22
CA PRO A 404 -0.60 53.60 -47.15
C PRO A 404 -0.28 53.20 -48.60
N ALA A 405 -1.30 52.74 -49.32
CA ALA A 405 -1.28 52.60 -50.77
C ALA A 405 -1.09 53.95 -51.40
N GLY A 406 0.01 54.14 -52.06
CA GLY A 406 0.33 55.29 -52.85
C GLY A 406 0.77 54.89 -54.27
N ARG A 407 -0.16 55.09 -55.25
CA ARG A 407 -0.01 55.18 -56.73
C ARG A 407 0.41 53.91 -57.50
#